data_86ca1a5034c8a0b26994583ae928e0be
#
_entry.id   86ca1a5034c8a0b26994583ae928e0be
#
_cell.length_a   1.000
_cell.length_b   1.000
_cell.length_c   1.000
_cell.angle_alpha   90.00
_cell.angle_beta   90.00
_cell.angle_gamma   90.00
#
_symmetry.space_group_name_H-M   'P 1'
#
loop_
_entity.id
_entity.type
_entity.pdbx_description
1 polymer ?
#
loop_
_entity_poly.entity_id
_entity_poly.type
_entity_poly.pdbx_seq_one_letter_code
_entity_poly.pdbx_strand_id
1 'polypeptide(L)'
;MRPPVYTSKREGDPSPVIKTNFGTIRSRRLDSTASLDDQVAQLEQRLVGQSDALIRILPYVHMHQAGLAPEGRPVGVFLLLGPTGTGKTRTVEVLAEALHGSDRNLLRVDCGEFQMEHEVAKLIGAPPGYLGHRETQPMLNQQKLNAATSEHSNLSIVLFDEIEKAASSLQRLLLGVLDKATLKLGDNTNVNFERSLIFMTSNLGAKQMMRALVPDFGFEALVETKERPDLTGKLQKIGLSSVKRKFSPEFVNRIDAVVTYQPLTTQALALIVEHQLADLQQHINRRLGPRAFRVATTRAARAFLLRTGTSVEYGARELKRVVLRYITQPLAAMVSGGKIEPGTRVTIDVDVDGESLRIQPQSLMPMQDAA
;
A
#
# COMPACT_ATOMS: atom_id res chain seq x y z
N MET A 1 49.52 -5.87 -27.79
CA MET A 1 48.22 -5.41 -27.29
C MET A 1 48.32 -3.94 -26.94
N ARG A 2 47.67 -3.07 -27.70
CA ARG A 2 47.64 -1.61 -27.44
C ARG A 2 46.37 -1.27 -26.64
N PRO A 3 46.40 -0.36 -25.66
CA PRO A 3 45.21 0.06 -24.90
C PRO A 3 44.32 0.97 -25.78
N PRO A 4 43.02 1.02 -25.53
CA PRO A 4 42.08 1.85 -26.29
C PRO A 4 42.23 3.35 -25.93
N VAL A 5 42.18 4.17 -26.96
CA VAL A 5 42.24 5.64 -26.92
C VAL A 5 40.88 6.17 -26.43
N TYR A 6 40.88 6.93 -25.33
CA TYR A 6 39.72 7.71 -24.88
C TYR A 6 39.59 8.98 -25.72
N THR A 7 38.53 9.06 -26.50
CA THR A 7 38.13 10.32 -27.15
C THR A 7 37.30 11.15 -26.18
N SER A 8 37.71 12.40 -25.96
CA SER A 8 37.02 13.39 -25.15
C SER A 8 35.61 13.68 -25.71
N LYS A 9 34.55 13.55 -24.88
CA LYS A 9 33.19 13.98 -25.22
C LYS A 9 33.09 15.49 -25.17
N ARG A 10 32.55 16.05 -26.26
CA ARG A 10 32.16 17.46 -26.36
C ARG A 10 31.02 17.77 -25.39
N GLU A 11 31.16 18.86 -24.67
CA GLU A 11 30.08 19.49 -23.91
C GLU A 11 29.01 19.98 -24.89
N GLY A 12 27.77 19.48 -24.75
CA GLY A 12 26.65 19.98 -25.55
C GLY A 12 25.58 18.96 -25.97
N ASP A 13 25.73 17.68 -25.59
CA ASP A 13 24.71 16.67 -25.93
C ASP A 13 23.56 16.70 -24.90
N PRO A 14 22.29 16.87 -25.35
CA PRO A 14 21.16 16.81 -24.46
C PRO A 14 21.07 15.40 -23.87
N SER A 15 21.04 15.30 -22.54
CA SER A 15 20.96 14.06 -21.78
C SER A 15 19.90 13.12 -22.38
N PRO A 16 20.21 11.82 -22.57
CA PRO A 16 19.29 10.89 -23.17
C PRO A 16 17.99 10.83 -22.38
N VAL A 17 16.90 11.22 -23.02
CA VAL A 17 15.53 10.99 -22.51
C VAL A 17 15.36 9.49 -22.47
N ILE A 18 15.44 8.90 -21.27
CA ILE A 18 15.11 7.50 -21.07
C ILE A 18 13.63 7.35 -21.43
N LYS A 19 13.36 6.77 -22.58
CA LYS A 19 12.03 6.32 -22.98
C LYS A 19 11.65 5.15 -22.06
N THR A 20 11.11 5.45 -20.88
CA THR A 20 10.41 4.45 -20.11
C THR A 20 9.13 4.13 -20.89
N ASN A 21 9.14 2.99 -21.58
CA ASN A 21 7.91 2.37 -22.06
C ASN A 21 7.11 2.01 -20.80
N PHE A 22 6.20 2.89 -20.40
CA PHE A 22 5.13 2.56 -19.47
C PHE A 22 4.18 1.59 -20.19
N GLY A 23 4.62 0.32 -20.30
CA GLY A 23 3.71 -0.77 -20.59
C GLY A 23 2.60 -0.68 -19.57
N THR A 24 1.37 -0.62 -20.03
CA THR A 24 0.18 -0.71 -19.20
C THR A 24 0.39 -1.89 -18.25
N ILE A 25 0.60 -1.59 -16.96
CA ILE A 25 0.59 -2.63 -15.93
C ILE A 25 -0.86 -3.12 -15.91
N ARG A 26 -1.19 -4.06 -16.80
CA ARG A 26 -2.45 -4.77 -16.76
C ARG A 26 -2.51 -5.42 -15.39
N SER A 27 -3.64 -5.29 -14.71
CA SER A 27 -3.91 -6.04 -13.51
C SER A 27 -3.86 -7.52 -13.88
N ARG A 28 -2.68 -8.12 -13.77
CA ARG A 28 -2.54 -9.57 -13.93
C ARG A 28 -3.00 -10.15 -12.60
N ARG A 29 -4.03 -10.98 -12.67
CA ARG A 29 -4.46 -11.81 -11.55
C ARG A 29 -3.33 -12.73 -11.14
N LEU A 30 -3.33 -13.14 -9.88
CA LEU A 30 -2.47 -14.21 -9.40
C LEU A 30 -2.72 -15.44 -10.26
N ASP A 31 -1.67 -15.93 -10.91
CA ASP A 31 -1.72 -17.20 -11.61
C ASP A 31 -1.59 -18.31 -10.55
N SER A 32 -2.67 -19.06 -10.32
CA SER A 32 -2.70 -20.16 -9.35
C SER A 32 -1.76 -21.33 -9.72
N THR A 33 -1.26 -21.36 -10.96
CA THR A 33 -0.32 -22.37 -11.44
C THR A 33 1.14 -21.92 -11.35
N ALA A 34 1.39 -20.62 -11.12
CA ALA A 34 2.72 -20.06 -10.98
C ALA A 34 3.36 -20.47 -9.63
N SER A 35 4.68 -20.57 -9.59
CA SER A 35 5.41 -20.81 -8.34
C SER A 35 5.21 -19.69 -7.33
N LEU A 36 5.44 -19.97 -6.04
CA LEU A 36 5.37 -18.94 -4.99
C LEU A 36 6.31 -17.76 -5.31
N ASP A 37 7.51 -18.04 -5.79
CA ASP A 37 8.50 -17.01 -6.12
C ASP A 37 8.03 -16.13 -7.28
N ASP A 38 7.40 -16.71 -8.31
CA ASP A 38 6.84 -15.95 -9.43
C ASP A 38 5.69 -15.04 -8.99
N GLN A 39 4.84 -15.54 -8.09
CA GLN A 39 3.74 -14.74 -7.53
C GLN A 39 4.26 -13.62 -6.63
N VAL A 40 5.26 -13.88 -5.81
CA VAL A 40 5.94 -12.85 -5.00
C VAL A 40 6.51 -11.79 -5.93
N ALA A 41 7.29 -12.17 -6.95
CA ALA A 41 7.89 -11.23 -7.90
C ALA A 41 6.84 -10.39 -8.66
N GLN A 42 5.70 -10.99 -9.01
CA GLN A 42 4.59 -10.27 -9.63
C GLN A 42 3.99 -9.20 -8.71
N LEU A 43 3.81 -9.51 -7.43
CA LEU A 43 3.23 -8.59 -6.45
C LEU A 43 4.24 -7.54 -5.98
N GLU A 44 5.53 -7.85 -5.95
CA GLU A 44 6.60 -6.90 -5.62
C GLU A 44 6.68 -5.72 -6.57
N GLN A 45 6.31 -5.91 -7.84
CA GLN A 45 6.17 -4.80 -8.79
C GLN A 45 5.16 -3.73 -8.33
N ARG A 46 4.27 -4.05 -7.40
CA ARG A 46 3.23 -3.16 -6.85
C ARG A 46 3.45 -2.83 -5.38
N LEU A 47 4.13 -3.72 -4.66
CA LEU A 47 4.47 -3.58 -3.25
C LEU A 47 5.98 -3.47 -3.09
N VAL A 48 6.49 -2.25 -3.25
CA VAL A 48 7.93 -1.99 -3.25
C VAL A 48 8.53 -2.14 -1.85
N GLY A 49 9.60 -2.94 -1.75
CA GLY A 49 10.45 -3.02 -0.56
C GLY A 49 9.87 -3.78 0.63
N GLN A 50 8.84 -4.63 0.43
CA GLN A 50 8.19 -5.40 1.50
C GLN A 50 7.92 -6.86 1.10
N SER A 51 8.88 -7.50 0.45
CA SER A 51 8.79 -8.90 -0.01
C SER A 51 8.51 -9.89 1.11
N ASP A 52 9.10 -9.67 2.28
CA ASP A 52 8.90 -10.53 3.46
C ASP A 52 7.42 -10.67 3.85
N ALA A 53 6.63 -9.61 3.64
CA ALA A 53 5.18 -9.67 3.88
C ALA A 53 4.48 -10.66 2.93
N LEU A 54 4.82 -10.63 1.65
CA LEU A 54 4.23 -11.52 0.64
C LEU A 54 4.63 -12.98 0.87
N ILE A 55 5.91 -13.24 1.15
CA ILE A 55 6.43 -14.58 1.44
C ILE A 55 5.70 -15.22 2.62
N ARG A 56 5.30 -14.42 3.63
CA ARG A 56 4.57 -14.93 4.80
C ARG A 56 3.06 -15.10 4.56
N ILE A 57 2.47 -14.34 3.64
CA ILE A 57 1.01 -14.35 3.42
C ILE A 57 0.61 -15.36 2.34
N LEU A 58 1.31 -15.42 1.20
CA LEU A 58 0.92 -16.22 0.04
C LEU A 58 0.77 -17.72 0.31
N PRO A 59 1.56 -18.36 1.20
CA PRO A 59 1.35 -19.78 1.54
C PRO A 59 -0.06 -20.08 2.05
N TYR A 60 -0.71 -19.15 2.76
CA TYR A 60 -2.08 -19.31 3.24
C TYR A 60 -3.10 -19.21 2.11
N VAL A 61 -2.84 -18.33 1.13
CA VAL A 61 -3.65 -18.27 -0.10
C VAL A 61 -3.56 -19.61 -0.86
N HIS A 62 -2.35 -20.15 -1.00
CA HIS A 62 -2.14 -21.47 -1.65
C HIS A 62 -2.83 -22.59 -0.89
N MET A 63 -2.75 -22.62 0.45
CA MET A 63 -3.45 -23.61 1.25
C MET A 63 -4.96 -23.56 1.00
N HIS A 64 -5.54 -22.36 0.92
CA HIS A 64 -6.96 -22.22 0.61
C HIS A 64 -7.30 -22.70 -0.81
N GLN A 65 -6.50 -22.31 -1.81
CA GLN A 65 -6.70 -22.73 -3.21
C GLN A 65 -6.56 -24.24 -3.39
N ALA A 66 -5.67 -24.87 -2.62
CA ALA A 66 -5.47 -26.31 -2.62
C ALA A 66 -6.53 -27.11 -1.82
N GLY A 67 -7.46 -26.42 -1.14
CA GLY A 67 -8.45 -27.05 -0.26
C GLY A 67 -7.85 -27.62 1.04
N LEU A 68 -6.67 -27.14 1.44
CA LEU A 68 -5.94 -27.60 2.65
C LEU A 68 -6.02 -26.57 3.79
N ALA A 69 -6.87 -25.57 3.67
CA ALA A 69 -7.08 -24.59 4.73
C ALA A 69 -7.70 -25.27 5.98
N PRO A 70 -7.33 -24.84 7.20
CA PRO A 70 -7.87 -25.42 8.42
C PRO A 70 -9.38 -25.15 8.52
N GLU A 71 -10.13 -26.13 9.00
CA GLU A 71 -11.55 -26.01 9.29
C GLU A 71 -11.81 -25.35 10.65
N GLY A 72 -12.92 -24.65 10.78
CA GLY A 72 -13.37 -24.05 12.03
C GLY A 72 -12.56 -22.81 12.48
N ARG A 73 -11.65 -22.29 11.62
CA ARG A 73 -10.90 -21.07 11.89
C ARG A 73 -10.66 -20.30 10.57
N PRO A 74 -10.29 -19.00 10.63
CA PRO A 74 -9.92 -18.26 9.42
C PRO A 74 -8.74 -18.91 8.69
N VAL A 75 -8.65 -18.72 7.37
CA VAL A 75 -7.54 -19.23 6.55
C VAL A 75 -6.19 -18.73 7.05
N GLY A 76 -6.14 -17.46 7.49
CA GLY A 76 -4.95 -16.89 8.10
C GLY A 76 -5.23 -15.58 8.81
N VAL A 77 -4.50 -15.33 9.89
CA VAL A 77 -4.59 -14.14 10.75
C VAL A 77 -3.23 -13.47 10.82
N PHE A 78 -3.13 -12.25 10.34
CA PHE A 78 -1.88 -11.51 10.21
C PHE A 78 -1.90 -10.19 10.98
N LEU A 79 -0.83 -9.90 11.70
CA LEU A 79 -0.60 -8.60 12.31
C LEU A 79 0.56 -7.90 11.60
N LEU A 80 0.25 -6.79 10.92
CA LEU A 80 1.18 -5.98 10.15
C LEU A 80 1.67 -4.82 11.02
N LEU A 81 2.93 -4.87 11.43
CA LEU A 81 3.54 -3.91 12.36
C LEU A 81 4.54 -3.01 11.66
N GLY A 82 4.63 -1.76 12.05
CA GLY A 82 5.70 -0.86 11.60
C GLY A 82 5.29 0.59 11.52
N PRO A 83 6.22 1.47 11.14
CA PRO A 83 5.97 2.89 10.99
C PRO A 83 4.87 3.21 9.99
N THR A 84 4.31 4.42 10.10
CA THR A 84 3.31 4.91 9.14
C THR A 84 3.94 5.06 7.75
N GLY A 85 3.16 4.76 6.70
CA GLY A 85 3.62 4.94 5.31
C GLY A 85 4.60 3.89 4.79
N THR A 86 4.80 2.76 5.50
CA THR A 86 5.69 1.66 5.08
C THR A 86 5.01 0.62 4.17
N GLY A 87 3.70 0.74 3.91
CA GLY A 87 2.99 -0.13 2.98
C GLY A 87 2.09 -1.18 3.61
N LYS A 88 1.84 -1.18 4.95
CA LYS A 88 0.98 -2.17 5.64
C LYS A 88 -0.39 -2.33 4.96
N THR A 89 -1.17 -1.27 4.89
CA THR A 89 -2.49 -1.27 4.23
C THR A 89 -2.37 -1.56 2.73
N ARG A 90 -1.31 -1.05 2.07
CA ARG A 90 -1.05 -1.30 0.64
C ARG A 90 -0.85 -2.77 0.33
N THR A 91 -0.22 -3.55 1.21
CA THR A 91 -0.08 -5.00 1.05
C THR A 91 -1.44 -5.68 0.91
N VAL A 92 -2.39 -5.30 1.77
CA VAL A 92 -3.74 -5.87 1.76
C VAL A 92 -4.51 -5.45 0.49
N GLU A 93 -4.37 -4.19 0.07
CA GLU A 93 -4.96 -3.68 -1.19
C GLU A 93 -4.39 -4.38 -2.42
N VAL A 94 -3.07 -4.58 -2.49
CA VAL A 94 -2.40 -5.28 -3.60
C VAL A 94 -2.85 -6.74 -3.65
N LEU A 95 -3.00 -7.40 -2.50
CA LEU A 95 -3.51 -8.76 -2.43
C LEU A 95 -4.99 -8.84 -2.88
N ALA A 96 -5.83 -7.90 -2.47
CA ALA A 96 -7.22 -7.81 -2.92
C ALA A 96 -7.31 -7.61 -4.43
N GLU A 97 -6.49 -6.72 -4.98
CA GLU A 97 -6.42 -6.49 -6.43
C GLU A 97 -5.98 -7.74 -7.19
N ALA A 98 -5.02 -8.50 -6.64
CA ALA A 98 -4.50 -9.72 -7.24
C ALA A 98 -5.51 -10.88 -7.22
N LEU A 99 -6.27 -11.03 -6.13
CA LEU A 99 -7.26 -12.10 -5.97
C LEU A 99 -8.60 -11.76 -6.64
N HIS A 100 -9.03 -10.51 -6.57
CA HIS A 100 -10.38 -10.11 -6.97
C HIS A 100 -10.41 -9.16 -8.15
N GLY A 101 -9.26 -8.67 -8.63
CA GLY A 101 -9.17 -7.70 -9.73
C GLY A 101 -9.45 -6.25 -9.31
N SER A 102 -9.71 -5.99 -8.04
CA SER A 102 -9.94 -4.64 -7.49
C SER A 102 -9.41 -4.52 -6.07
N ASP A 103 -8.73 -3.43 -5.78
CA ASP A 103 -8.25 -3.06 -4.45
C ASP A 103 -9.37 -2.72 -3.45
N ARG A 104 -10.61 -2.58 -3.96
CA ARG A 104 -11.80 -2.30 -3.15
C ARG A 104 -12.53 -3.55 -2.65
N ASN A 105 -12.21 -4.73 -3.20
CA ASN A 105 -12.82 -5.99 -2.78
C ASN A 105 -12.16 -6.48 -1.49
N LEU A 106 -12.36 -5.71 -0.42
CA LEU A 106 -11.98 -6.04 0.94
C LEU A 106 -12.97 -5.41 1.92
N LEU A 107 -13.21 -6.07 3.05
CA LEU A 107 -13.98 -5.54 4.15
C LEU A 107 -13.04 -4.80 5.11
N ARG A 108 -13.12 -3.46 5.13
CA ARG A 108 -12.25 -2.61 5.96
C ARG A 108 -12.99 -2.08 7.17
N VAL A 109 -12.37 -2.20 8.33
CA VAL A 109 -12.81 -1.65 9.60
C VAL A 109 -11.70 -0.72 10.13
N ASP A 110 -11.98 0.56 10.27
CA ASP A 110 -11.10 1.51 10.94
C ASP A 110 -11.32 1.40 12.46
N CYS A 111 -10.35 0.83 13.15
CA CYS A 111 -10.44 0.65 14.60
C CYS A 111 -10.35 1.97 15.38
N GLY A 112 -9.96 3.07 14.73
CA GLY A 112 -10.04 4.40 15.29
C GLY A 112 -11.46 4.89 15.56
N GLU A 113 -12.48 4.30 14.89
CA GLU A 113 -13.90 4.59 15.10
C GLU A 113 -14.52 3.79 16.28
N PHE A 114 -13.74 2.87 16.89
CA PHE A 114 -14.21 1.93 17.92
C PHE A 114 -13.36 2.01 19.18
N GLN A 115 -13.08 3.23 19.62
CA GLN A 115 -12.27 3.48 20.82
C GLN A 115 -13.07 3.34 22.11
N MET A 116 -14.40 3.53 22.04
CA MET A 116 -15.33 3.42 23.17
C MET A 116 -16.05 2.08 23.14
N GLU A 117 -16.34 1.53 24.33
CA GLU A 117 -17.00 0.23 24.48
C GLU A 117 -18.38 0.17 23.80
N HIS A 118 -19.15 1.27 23.83
CA HIS A 118 -20.49 1.32 23.21
C HIS A 118 -20.45 1.39 21.68
N GLU A 119 -19.33 1.81 21.06
CA GLU A 119 -19.20 1.90 19.61
C GLU A 119 -19.14 0.53 18.94
N VAL A 120 -18.73 -0.51 19.70
CA VAL A 120 -18.66 -1.88 19.20
C VAL A 120 -20.04 -2.39 18.76
N ALA A 121 -21.14 -1.85 19.33
CA ALA A 121 -22.50 -2.14 18.86
C ALA A 121 -22.73 -1.77 17.38
N LYS A 122 -22.01 -0.80 16.83
CA LYS A 122 -22.06 -0.49 15.37
C LYS A 122 -21.53 -1.62 14.51
N LEU A 123 -20.57 -2.41 15.03
CA LEU A 123 -19.99 -3.54 14.30
C LEU A 123 -20.93 -4.74 14.23
N ILE A 124 -21.59 -5.06 15.35
CA ILE A 124 -22.39 -6.27 15.50
C ILE A 124 -23.90 -6.01 15.45
N GLY A 125 -24.34 -4.75 15.42
CA GLY A 125 -25.74 -4.37 15.53
C GLY A 125 -26.23 -4.31 17.00
N ALA A 126 -27.32 -3.60 17.23
CA ALA A 126 -27.97 -3.53 18.54
C ALA A 126 -28.88 -4.76 18.76
N PRO A 127 -28.95 -5.32 20.00
CA PRO A 127 -29.87 -6.40 20.33
C PRO A 127 -31.32 -6.00 20.11
N PRO A 128 -32.22 -6.97 19.82
CA PRO A 128 -33.66 -6.72 19.73
C PRO A 128 -34.21 -6.05 21.01
N GLY A 129 -35.00 -5.00 20.83
CA GLY A 129 -35.62 -4.26 21.96
C GLY A 129 -34.83 -3.02 22.40
N TYR A 130 -33.62 -2.79 21.91
CA TYR A 130 -32.90 -1.54 22.16
C TYR A 130 -33.27 -0.48 21.12
N LEU A 131 -33.27 0.81 21.56
CA LEU A 131 -33.41 1.95 20.65
C LEU A 131 -32.33 1.90 19.55
N GLY A 132 -32.78 1.97 18.28
CA GLY A 132 -31.84 1.91 17.12
C GLY A 132 -31.64 0.51 16.53
N HIS A 133 -32.26 -0.55 17.08
CA HIS A 133 -32.10 -1.91 16.51
C HIS A 133 -32.48 -2.01 15.03
N ARG A 134 -33.52 -1.30 14.59
CA ARG A 134 -33.96 -1.30 13.17
C ARG A 134 -33.15 -0.39 12.26
N GLU A 135 -32.41 0.56 12.82
CA GLU A 135 -31.69 1.61 12.08
C GLU A 135 -30.22 1.28 11.87
N THR A 136 -29.64 0.44 12.73
CA THR A 136 -28.20 0.14 12.69
C THR A 136 -27.93 -1.22 12.06
N GLN A 137 -27.65 -1.22 10.76
CA GLN A 137 -27.16 -2.45 10.10
C GLN A 137 -25.73 -2.77 10.55
N PRO A 138 -25.45 -4.02 10.98
CA PRO A 138 -24.10 -4.43 11.39
C PRO A 138 -23.07 -4.14 10.30
N MET A 139 -21.91 -3.61 10.69
CA MET A 139 -20.79 -3.47 9.75
C MET A 139 -20.20 -4.82 9.35
N LEU A 140 -20.12 -5.74 10.30
CA LEU A 140 -19.64 -7.10 10.11
C LEU A 140 -20.83 -8.04 9.95
N ASN A 141 -21.35 -8.18 8.74
CA ASN A 141 -22.40 -9.15 8.42
C ASN A 141 -21.99 -10.06 7.25
N GLN A 142 -22.68 -11.19 7.10
CA GLN A 142 -22.35 -12.19 6.08
C GLN A 142 -22.44 -11.62 4.66
N GLN A 143 -23.39 -10.75 4.40
CA GLN A 143 -23.57 -10.14 3.07
C GLN A 143 -22.35 -9.28 2.67
N LYS A 144 -21.85 -8.45 3.59
CA LYS A 144 -20.66 -7.63 3.33
C LYS A 144 -19.39 -8.47 3.21
N LEU A 145 -19.30 -9.54 4.00
CA LEU A 145 -18.18 -10.48 3.89
C LEU A 145 -18.19 -11.19 2.53
N ASN A 146 -19.35 -11.63 2.07
CA ASN A 146 -19.51 -12.23 0.74
C ASN A 146 -19.26 -11.21 -0.39
N ALA A 147 -19.63 -9.93 -0.20
CA ALA A 147 -19.32 -8.87 -1.16
C ALA A 147 -17.82 -8.56 -1.30
N ALA A 148 -17.01 -8.96 -0.32
CA ALA A 148 -15.54 -8.86 -0.39
C ALA A 148 -14.90 -10.03 -1.16
N THR A 149 -15.67 -10.94 -1.72
CA THR A 149 -15.22 -12.02 -2.61
C THR A 149 -15.46 -11.66 -4.08
N SER A 150 -15.08 -12.55 -5.01
CA SER A 150 -15.32 -12.38 -6.44
C SER A 150 -15.60 -13.74 -7.11
N GLU A 151 -16.01 -13.74 -8.36
CA GLU A 151 -16.14 -14.97 -9.17
C GLU A 151 -14.83 -15.76 -9.30
N HIS A 152 -13.69 -15.11 -9.04
CA HIS A 152 -12.36 -15.71 -9.18
C HIS A 152 -11.82 -16.29 -7.89
N SER A 153 -12.29 -15.79 -6.75
CA SER A 153 -11.86 -16.25 -5.43
C SER A 153 -12.99 -16.07 -4.42
N ASN A 154 -13.31 -17.15 -3.72
CA ASN A 154 -14.25 -17.15 -2.61
C ASN A 154 -13.58 -16.82 -1.26
N LEU A 155 -12.31 -16.42 -1.29
CA LEU A 155 -11.53 -16.01 -0.12
C LEU A 155 -11.79 -14.53 0.17
N SER A 156 -12.46 -14.20 1.26
CA SER A 156 -12.69 -12.81 1.65
C SER A 156 -11.46 -12.22 2.34
N ILE A 157 -11.21 -10.95 2.09
CA ILE A 157 -10.15 -10.19 2.76
C ILE A 157 -10.79 -9.22 3.75
N VAL A 158 -10.38 -9.32 5.02
CA VAL A 158 -10.86 -8.46 6.11
C VAL A 158 -9.68 -7.70 6.71
N LEU A 159 -9.80 -6.38 6.79
CA LEU A 159 -8.76 -5.50 7.31
C LEU A 159 -9.28 -4.72 8.54
N PHE A 160 -8.66 -4.93 9.67
CA PHE A 160 -8.80 -4.10 10.87
C PHE A 160 -7.62 -3.12 10.92
N ASP A 161 -7.85 -1.87 10.56
CA ASP A 161 -6.81 -0.85 10.49
C ASP A 161 -6.63 -0.19 11.87
N GLU A 162 -5.37 -0.02 12.32
CA GLU A 162 -4.98 0.59 13.60
C GLU A 162 -5.60 -0.12 14.83
N ILE A 163 -5.49 -1.46 14.88
CA ILE A 163 -6.10 -2.30 15.93
C ILE A 163 -5.71 -1.91 17.36
N GLU A 164 -4.56 -1.25 17.56
CA GLU A 164 -4.12 -0.75 18.86
C GLU A 164 -5.02 0.35 19.45
N LYS A 165 -5.82 1.01 18.60
CA LYS A 165 -6.76 2.06 19.01
C LYS A 165 -8.10 1.50 19.50
N ALA A 166 -8.40 0.27 19.13
CA ALA A 166 -9.66 -0.39 19.48
C ALA A 166 -9.87 -0.53 20.98
N ALA A 167 -11.11 -0.34 21.43
CA ALA A 167 -11.55 -0.67 22.78
C ALA A 167 -11.32 -2.14 23.11
N SER A 168 -11.22 -2.49 24.39
CA SER A 168 -10.99 -3.87 24.82
C SER A 168 -12.17 -4.81 24.49
N SER A 169 -13.37 -4.28 24.39
CA SER A 169 -14.55 -5.03 23.92
C SER A 169 -14.40 -5.51 22.47
N LEU A 170 -13.85 -4.69 21.57
CA LEU A 170 -13.58 -5.11 20.21
C LEU A 170 -12.54 -6.24 20.18
N GLN A 171 -11.46 -6.13 20.95
CA GLN A 171 -10.46 -7.18 21.04
C GLN A 171 -11.05 -8.50 21.54
N ARG A 172 -11.91 -8.46 22.58
CA ARG A 172 -12.63 -9.65 23.08
C ARG A 172 -13.58 -10.25 22.04
N LEU A 173 -14.29 -9.40 21.30
CA LEU A 173 -15.17 -9.84 20.22
C LEU A 173 -14.41 -10.54 19.11
N LEU A 174 -13.24 -10.02 18.73
CA LEU A 174 -12.38 -10.62 17.72
C LEU A 174 -11.81 -11.98 18.15
N LEU A 175 -11.63 -12.27 19.43
CA LEU A 175 -11.18 -13.59 19.87
C LEU A 175 -12.04 -14.72 19.30
N GLY A 176 -13.37 -14.55 19.27
CA GLY A 176 -14.28 -15.53 18.68
C GLY A 176 -14.07 -15.70 17.17
N VAL A 177 -13.81 -14.59 16.47
CA VAL A 177 -13.55 -14.59 15.04
C VAL A 177 -12.20 -15.27 14.73
N LEU A 178 -11.15 -14.91 15.48
CA LEU A 178 -9.79 -15.41 15.25
C LEU A 178 -9.64 -16.89 15.61
N ASP A 179 -10.39 -17.38 16.60
CA ASP A 179 -10.30 -18.75 17.10
C ASP A 179 -11.24 -19.72 16.38
N LYS A 180 -12.50 -19.31 16.20
CA LYS A 180 -13.58 -20.18 15.73
C LYS A 180 -14.21 -19.71 14.41
N ALA A 181 -13.62 -18.73 13.78
CA ALA A 181 -14.16 -18.10 12.57
C ALA A 181 -15.63 -17.68 12.68
N THR A 182 -16.12 -17.41 13.88
CA THR A 182 -17.54 -17.12 14.12
C THR A 182 -17.71 -15.81 14.89
N LEU A 183 -18.57 -14.94 14.36
CA LEU A 183 -19.02 -13.73 15.02
C LEU A 183 -20.52 -13.78 15.26
N LYS A 184 -20.93 -13.68 16.53
CA LYS A 184 -22.35 -13.57 16.89
C LYS A 184 -22.75 -12.09 16.85
N LEU A 185 -23.76 -11.78 16.04
CA LEU A 185 -24.34 -10.45 15.93
C LEU A 185 -25.34 -10.15 17.05
N GLY A 186 -25.73 -8.89 17.19
CA GLY A 186 -26.69 -8.44 18.19
C GLY A 186 -28.07 -9.07 18.03
N ASP A 187 -28.46 -9.47 16.84
CA ASP A 187 -29.72 -10.19 16.53
C ASP A 187 -29.63 -11.72 16.72
N ASN A 188 -28.54 -12.21 17.29
CA ASN A 188 -28.18 -13.61 17.46
C ASN A 188 -27.83 -14.38 16.17
N THR A 189 -27.76 -13.74 15.01
CA THR A 189 -27.24 -14.39 13.80
C THR A 189 -25.73 -14.57 13.88
N ASN A 190 -25.21 -15.62 13.22
CA ASN A 190 -23.78 -15.90 13.16
C ASN A 190 -23.22 -15.53 11.80
N VAL A 191 -22.04 -14.90 11.80
CA VAL A 191 -21.25 -14.62 10.59
C VAL A 191 -20.07 -15.58 10.58
N ASN A 192 -19.86 -16.25 9.44
CA ASN A 192 -18.80 -17.24 9.26
C ASN A 192 -17.59 -16.60 8.53
N PHE A 193 -16.41 -16.67 9.17
CA PHE A 193 -15.12 -16.16 8.68
C PHE A 193 -14.15 -17.27 8.25
N GLU A 194 -14.57 -18.53 8.11
CA GLU A 194 -13.67 -19.63 7.74
C GLU A 194 -12.95 -19.38 6.42
N ARG A 195 -13.63 -18.76 5.45
CA ARG A 195 -13.03 -18.40 4.16
C ARG A 195 -12.50 -16.97 4.14
N SER A 196 -11.77 -16.59 5.20
CA SER A 196 -11.28 -15.21 5.33
C SER A 196 -9.78 -15.19 5.63
N LEU A 197 -9.09 -14.22 5.01
CA LEU A 197 -7.79 -13.73 5.47
C LEU A 197 -8.02 -12.47 6.31
N ILE A 198 -7.60 -12.52 7.56
CA ILE A 198 -7.77 -11.42 8.50
C ILE A 198 -6.45 -10.70 8.66
N PHE A 199 -6.46 -9.42 8.35
CA PHE A 199 -5.32 -8.52 8.50
C PHE A 199 -5.61 -7.50 9.58
N MET A 200 -4.66 -7.28 10.45
CA MET A 200 -4.67 -6.21 11.45
C MET A 200 -3.44 -5.35 11.22
N THR A 201 -3.60 -4.03 11.05
CA THR A 201 -2.46 -3.13 11.01
C THR A 201 -2.22 -2.49 12.37
N SER A 202 -0.96 -2.19 12.67
CA SER A 202 -0.61 -1.48 13.89
C SER A 202 0.67 -0.65 13.74
N ASN A 203 0.70 0.48 14.45
CA ASN A 203 1.87 1.35 14.57
C ASN A 203 2.62 1.14 15.90
N LEU A 204 2.30 0.08 16.64
CA LEU A 204 2.98 -0.24 17.90
C LEU A 204 4.49 -0.43 17.68
N GLY A 205 5.26 0.17 18.57
CA GLY A 205 6.72 0.12 18.48
C GLY A 205 7.34 1.03 17.41
N ALA A 206 6.55 1.70 16.56
CA ALA A 206 7.05 2.53 15.46
C ALA A 206 8.08 3.59 15.93
N LYS A 207 7.78 4.33 17.02
CA LYS A 207 8.73 5.32 17.57
C LYS A 207 10.04 4.69 18.04
N GLN A 208 10.00 3.51 18.64
CA GLN A 208 11.19 2.79 19.10
C GLN A 208 11.98 2.22 17.92
N MET A 209 11.28 1.69 16.90
CA MET A 209 11.89 1.24 15.65
C MET A 209 12.61 2.39 14.95
N MET A 210 11.97 3.56 14.87
CA MET A 210 12.60 4.75 14.28
C MET A 210 13.84 5.21 15.04
N ARG A 211 13.78 5.24 16.36
CA ARG A 211 14.97 5.55 17.21
C ARG A 211 16.11 4.54 17.02
N ALA A 212 15.78 3.27 16.84
CA ALA A 212 16.78 2.23 16.60
C ALA A 212 17.47 2.34 15.23
N LEU A 213 16.88 3.09 14.30
CA LEU A 213 17.43 3.36 12.97
C LEU A 213 18.31 4.61 12.91
N VAL A 214 18.04 5.59 13.78
CA VAL A 214 18.88 6.79 13.91
C VAL A 214 20.03 6.46 14.86
N PRO A 215 21.30 6.49 14.41
CA PRO A 215 22.43 6.32 15.30
C PRO A 215 22.45 7.44 16.35
N ASP A 216 22.62 7.10 17.60
CA ASP A 216 22.94 8.09 18.62
C ASP A 216 24.27 8.76 18.25
N PHE A 217 24.24 10.08 18.03
CA PHE A 217 25.36 11.00 17.76
C PHE A 217 25.95 11.08 16.33
N GLY A 218 25.76 12.24 15.69
CA GLY A 218 26.71 12.91 14.79
C GLY A 218 26.54 12.65 13.29
N PHE A 219 26.17 13.65 12.58
CA PHE A 219 26.45 14.14 11.21
C PHE A 219 26.75 13.17 10.02
N GLU A 220 26.60 11.85 10.12
CA GLU A 220 26.82 10.92 9.00
C GLU A 220 25.60 10.03 8.70
N ALA A 221 24.41 10.57 8.71
CA ALA A 221 23.17 9.78 8.63
C ALA A 221 22.60 9.64 7.21
N LEU A 222 23.37 9.83 6.15
CA LEU A 222 22.93 9.63 4.75
C LEU A 222 23.86 8.75 3.91
N VAL A 223 24.73 7.97 4.54
CA VAL A 223 25.59 7.03 3.83
C VAL A 223 24.95 5.66 3.87
N GLU A 224 24.64 5.15 2.67
CA GLU A 224 24.36 3.77 2.26
C GLU A 224 24.21 2.77 3.41
N THR A 225 22.98 2.35 3.67
CA THR A 225 22.67 1.17 4.47
C THR A 225 23.28 -0.06 3.80
N LYS A 226 24.56 -0.30 4.02
CA LYS A 226 25.11 -1.65 3.92
C LYS A 226 24.26 -2.53 4.84
N GLU A 227 23.77 -3.64 4.30
CA GLU A 227 23.01 -4.66 5.00
C GLU A 227 23.59 -4.89 6.40
N ARG A 228 22.87 -4.45 7.42
CA ARG A 228 23.14 -4.78 8.81
C ARG A 228 22.25 -5.99 9.13
N PRO A 229 22.77 -7.21 9.10
CA PRO A 229 21.95 -8.44 9.26
C PRO A 229 21.21 -8.50 10.60
N ASP A 230 21.64 -7.73 11.60
CA ASP A 230 21.03 -7.69 12.93
C ASP A 230 19.90 -6.65 13.09
N LEU A 231 19.73 -5.72 12.13
CA LEU A 231 18.73 -4.65 12.24
C LEU A 231 17.29 -5.21 12.12
N THR A 232 17.06 -6.11 11.19
CA THR A 232 15.75 -6.74 10.98
C THR A 232 15.29 -7.49 12.23
N GLY A 233 16.18 -8.29 12.84
CA GLY A 233 15.90 -9.00 14.09
C GLY A 233 15.63 -8.06 15.27
N LYS A 234 16.35 -6.93 15.35
CA LYS A 234 16.13 -5.90 16.39
C LYS A 234 14.77 -5.24 16.22
N LEU A 235 14.38 -4.87 15.01
CA LEU A 235 13.06 -4.27 14.73
C LEU A 235 11.92 -5.25 15.03
N GLN A 236 12.06 -6.52 14.68
CA GLN A 236 11.09 -7.57 15.01
C GLN A 236 10.93 -7.73 16.54
N LYS A 237 12.02 -7.76 17.30
CA LYS A 237 11.99 -7.83 18.77
C LYS A 237 11.27 -6.62 19.38
N ILE A 238 11.54 -5.40 18.90
CA ILE A 238 10.86 -4.17 19.34
C ILE A 238 9.34 -4.27 19.04
N GLY A 239 8.98 -4.66 17.83
CA GLY A 239 7.58 -4.83 17.43
C GLY A 239 6.85 -5.84 18.33
N LEU A 240 7.39 -7.05 18.45
CA LEU A 240 6.81 -8.13 19.22
C LEU A 240 6.68 -7.77 20.72
N SER A 241 7.68 -7.11 21.31
CA SER A 241 7.63 -6.64 22.69
C SER A 241 6.52 -5.59 22.91
N SER A 242 6.30 -4.72 21.91
CA SER A 242 5.25 -3.70 21.95
C SER A 242 3.85 -4.33 21.84
N VAL A 243 3.70 -5.35 21.01
CA VAL A 243 2.47 -6.16 20.87
C VAL A 243 2.12 -6.86 22.19
N LYS A 244 3.09 -7.58 22.78
CA LYS A 244 2.89 -8.29 24.06
C LYS A 244 2.54 -7.36 25.22
N ARG A 245 2.91 -6.09 25.17
CA ARG A 245 2.49 -5.09 26.18
C ARG A 245 1.08 -4.55 25.98
N LYS A 246 0.63 -4.47 24.72
CA LYS A 246 -0.68 -3.88 24.38
C LYS A 246 -1.81 -4.91 24.40
N PHE A 247 -1.55 -6.11 23.90
CA PHE A 247 -2.56 -7.14 23.72
C PHE A 247 -2.40 -8.28 24.74
N SER A 248 -3.51 -8.91 25.07
CA SER A 248 -3.47 -10.09 25.96
C SER A 248 -2.72 -11.26 25.29
N PRO A 249 -2.08 -12.13 26.06
CA PRO A 249 -1.43 -13.33 25.50
C PRO A 249 -2.38 -14.19 24.68
N GLU A 250 -3.65 -14.26 25.10
CA GLU A 250 -4.67 -15.00 24.38
C GLU A 250 -4.90 -14.44 22.98
N PHE A 251 -5.00 -13.11 22.82
CA PHE A 251 -5.14 -12.47 21.52
C PHE A 251 -3.91 -12.68 20.61
N VAL A 252 -2.72 -12.56 21.18
CA VAL A 252 -1.46 -12.74 20.44
C VAL A 252 -1.31 -14.18 19.94
N ASN A 253 -1.73 -15.17 20.71
CA ASN A 253 -1.65 -16.59 20.36
C ASN A 253 -2.61 -17.00 19.21
N ARG A 254 -3.57 -16.16 18.84
CA ARG A 254 -4.47 -16.38 17.69
C ARG A 254 -3.94 -15.80 16.38
N ILE A 255 -2.79 -15.13 16.41
CA ILE A 255 -2.15 -14.51 15.24
C ILE A 255 -1.19 -15.54 14.63
N ASP A 256 -1.42 -15.91 13.37
CA ASP A 256 -0.59 -16.89 12.66
C ASP A 256 0.78 -16.30 12.29
N ALA A 257 0.84 -15.03 11.90
CA ALA A 257 2.10 -14.36 11.61
C ALA A 257 2.08 -12.87 11.99
N VAL A 258 3.17 -12.45 12.63
CA VAL A 258 3.48 -11.04 12.87
C VAL A 258 4.49 -10.60 11.83
N VAL A 259 4.09 -9.69 10.95
CA VAL A 259 4.93 -9.15 9.87
C VAL A 259 5.41 -7.76 10.24
N THR A 260 6.73 -7.58 10.35
CA THR A 260 7.32 -6.31 10.70
C THR A 260 7.78 -5.57 9.46
N TYR A 261 7.18 -4.41 9.21
CA TYR A 261 7.51 -3.54 8.09
C TYR A 261 8.71 -2.65 8.44
N GLN A 262 9.66 -2.62 7.53
CA GLN A 262 10.83 -1.77 7.65
C GLN A 262 10.58 -0.39 7.00
N PRO A 263 11.30 0.66 7.43
CA PRO A 263 11.33 1.91 6.70
C PRO A 263 11.78 1.68 5.24
N LEU A 264 11.19 2.46 4.36
CA LEU A 264 11.49 2.36 2.93
C LEU A 264 12.87 2.94 2.62
N THR A 265 13.65 2.23 1.83
CA THR A 265 14.95 2.72 1.32
C THR A 265 14.73 3.84 0.29
N THR A 266 15.76 4.64 0.03
CA THR A 266 15.70 5.69 -1.00
C THR A 266 15.38 5.10 -2.39
N GLN A 267 15.90 3.91 -2.69
CA GLN A 267 15.57 3.21 -3.93
C GLN A 267 14.09 2.80 -4.01
N ALA A 268 13.56 2.27 -2.90
CA ALA A 268 12.13 1.95 -2.81
C ALA A 268 11.25 3.20 -2.97
N LEU A 269 11.63 4.32 -2.34
CA LEU A 269 10.91 5.59 -2.49
C LEU A 269 10.96 6.11 -3.93
N ALA A 270 12.09 5.94 -4.65
CA ALA A 270 12.20 6.31 -6.06
C ALA A 270 11.23 5.49 -6.94
N LEU A 271 11.15 4.18 -6.74
CA LEU A 271 10.19 3.32 -7.43
C LEU A 271 8.74 3.70 -7.10
N ILE A 272 8.46 4.09 -5.86
CA ILE A 272 7.12 4.54 -5.46
C ILE A 272 6.75 5.85 -6.18
N VAL A 273 7.68 6.78 -6.38
CA VAL A 273 7.44 7.98 -7.20
C VAL A 273 7.07 7.60 -8.63
N GLU A 274 7.81 6.66 -9.25
CA GLU A 274 7.48 6.18 -10.60
C GLU A 274 6.06 5.57 -10.66
N HIS A 275 5.69 4.75 -9.67
CA HIS A 275 4.34 4.17 -9.59
C HIS A 275 3.27 5.25 -9.44
N GLN A 276 3.49 6.27 -8.58
CA GLN A 276 2.55 7.38 -8.41
C GLN A 276 2.35 8.18 -9.71
N LEU A 277 3.42 8.40 -10.49
CA LEU A 277 3.36 9.07 -11.77
C LEU A 277 2.64 8.21 -12.83
N ALA A 278 2.87 6.90 -12.83
CA ALA A 278 2.15 5.96 -13.69
C ALA A 278 0.66 5.89 -13.36
N ASP A 279 0.30 5.83 -12.08
CA ASP A 279 -1.08 5.86 -11.60
C ASP A 279 -1.78 7.18 -12.00
N LEU A 280 -1.09 8.31 -11.89
CA LEU A 280 -1.59 9.61 -12.35
C LEU A 280 -1.86 9.60 -13.85
N GLN A 281 -0.92 9.10 -14.67
CA GLN A 281 -1.12 8.98 -16.12
C GLN A 281 -2.31 8.06 -16.46
N GLN A 282 -2.44 6.93 -15.78
CA GLN A 282 -3.57 6.03 -15.97
C GLN A 282 -4.90 6.68 -15.57
N HIS A 283 -4.89 7.47 -14.49
CA HIS A 283 -6.06 8.24 -14.07
C HIS A 283 -6.48 9.27 -15.11
N ILE A 284 -5.51 10.02 -15.67
CA ILE A 284 -5.73 10.98 -16.76
C ILE A 284 -6.36 10.27 -17.97
N ASN A 285 -5.78 9.15 -18.41
CA ASN A 285 -6.26 8.39 -19.55
C ASN A 285 -7.71 7.90 -19.34
N ARG A 286 -8.01 7.40 -18.15
CA ARG A 286 -9.35 6.89 -17.81
C ARG A 286 -10.41 7.99 -17.71
N ARG A 287 -10.06 9.14 -17.12
CA ARG A 287 -11.02 10.22 -16.83
C ARG A 287 -11.26 11.14 -18.02
N LEU A 288 -10.23 11.41 -18.79
CA LEU A 288 -10.30 12.33 -19.92
C LEU A 288 -10.53 11.63 -21.27
N GLY A 289 -10.28 10.33 -21.37
CA GLY A 289 -10.48 9.56 -22.59
C GLY A 289 -9.80 10.18 -23.81
N PRO A 290 -10.56 10.56 -24.86
CA PRO A 290 -9.98 11.20 -26.06
C PRO A 290 -9.28 12.56 -25.79
N ARG A 291 -9.59 13.21 -24.65
CA ARG A 291 -8.95 14.45 -24.23
C ARG A 291 -7.74 14.22 -23.34
N ALA A 292 -7.27 13.00 -23.20
CA ALA A 292 -6.10 12.68 -22.39
C ALA A 292 -4.83 13.30 -23.00
N PHE A 293 -3.88 13.61 -22.14
CA PHE A 293 -2.55 14.12 -22.47
C PHE A 293 -1.48 13.26 -21.78
N ARG A 294 -0.24 13.38 -22.21
CA ARG A 294 0.87 12.62 -21.65
C ARG A 294 1.69 13.47 -20.69
N VAL A 295 1.92 12.96 -19.49
CA VAL A 295 2.79 13.58 -18.49
C VAL A 295 4.19 12.97 -18.61
N ALA A 296 5.21 13.81 -18.74
CA ALA A 296 6.61 13.43 -18.75
C ALA A 296 7.37 14.20 -17.68
N THR A 297 8.11 13.52 -16.82
CA THR A 297 8.92 14.15 -15.78
C THR A 297 10.41 14.00 -16.10
N THR A 298 11.19 15.05 -15.89
CA THR A 298 12.65 14.99 -16.00
C THR A 298 13.27 14.26 -14.81
N ARG A 299 14.53 13.88 -14.92
CA ARG A 299 15.28 13.31 -13.81
C ARG A 299 15.38 14.29 -12.63
N ALA A 300 15.56 15.58 -12.93
CA ALA A 300 15.62 16.64 -11.93
C ALA A 300 14.29 16.78 -11.17
N ALA A 301 13.15 16.78 -11.87
CA ALA A 301 11.82 16.82 -11.25
C ALA A 301 11.58 15.61 -10.32
N ARG A 302 11.99 14.41 -10.70
CA ARG A 302 11.89 13.21 -9.84
C ARG A 302 12.77 13.31 -8.60
N ALA A 303 13.99 13.81 -8.74
CA ALA A 303 14.89 14.05 -7.62
C ALA A 303 14.31 15.12 -6.65
N PHE A 304 13.68 16.16 -7.19
CA PHE A 304 12.95 17.17 -6.41
C PHE A 304 11.82 16.53 -5.61
N LEU A 305 10.96 15.71 -6.25
CA LEU A 305 9.85 15.02 -5.57
C LEU A 305 10.36 14.12 -4.45
N LEU A 306 11.44 13.38 -4.69
CA LEU A 306 12.07 12.54 -3.68
C LEU A 306 12.58 13.38 -2.51
N ARG A 307 13.38 14.41 -2.77
CA ARG A 307 13.96 15.28 -1.73
C ARG A 307 12.86 15.91 -0.87
N THR A 308 11.79 16.42 -1.50
CA THR A 308 10.68 17.11 -0.82
C THR A 308 9.74 16.13 -0.13
N GLY A 309 9.55 14.92 -0.70
CA GLY A 309 8.60 13.92 -0.20
C GLY A 309 9.23 12.84 0.69
N THR A 310 10.55 12.86 0.90
CA THR A 310 11.19 11.91 1.82
C THR A 310 11.05 12.40 3.24
N SER A 311 10.21 11.73 4.01
CA SER A 311 10.04 11.94 5.44
C SER A 311 10.23 10.62 6.16
N VAL A 312 11.13 10.63 7.14
CA VAL A 312 11.40 9.46 8.00
C VAL A 312 10.15 9.09 8.81
N GLU A 313 9.32 10.07 9.13
CA GLU A 313 8.11 9.91 9.96
C GLU A 313 6.90 9.44 9.15
N TYR A 314 6.70 9.98 7.93
CA TYR A 314 5.50 9.75 7.13
C TYR A 314 5.68 8.79 5.96
N GLY A 315 6.92 8.40 5.64
CA GLY A 315 7.24 7.44 4.58
C GLY A 315 6.60 7.80 3.24
N ALA A 316 6.07 6.81 2.53
CA ALA A 316 5.44 6.98 1.22
C ALA A 316 4.16 7.85 1.21
N ARG A 317 3.53 8.11 2.36
CA ARG A 317 2.36 8.99 2.42
C ARG A 317 2.72 10.44 2.05
N GLU A 318 3.92 10.90 2.45
CA GLU A 318 4.36 12.24 2.11
C GLU A 318 4.65 12.38 0.61
N LEU A 319 5.25 11.38 -0.02
CA LEU A 319 5.44 11.36 -1.47
C LEU A 319 4.12 11.55 -2.23
N LYS A 320 3.05 10.86 -1.80
CA LYS A 320 1.73 11.00 -2.41
C LYS A 320 1.19 12.45 -2.29
N ARG A 321 1.40 13.09 -1.14
CA ARG A 321 1.02 14.50 -0.91
C ARG A 321 1.83 15.45 -1.78
N VAL A 322 3.14 15.20 -1.92
CA VAL A 322 4.04 16.00 -2.74
C VAL A 322 3.65 15.90 -4.22
N VAL A 323 3.40 14.69 -4.74
CA VAL A 323 2.90 14.51 -6.12
C VAL A 323 1.56 15.21 -6.33
N LEU A 324 0.64 15.10 -5.36
CA LEU A 324 -0.64 15.81 -5.43
C LEU A 324 -0.44 17.33 -5.51
N ARG A 325 0.38 17.88 -4.62
CA ARG A 325 0.59 19.33 -4.48
C ARG A 325 1.36 19.94 -5.65
N TYR A 326 2.45 19.32 -6.06
CA TYR A 326 3.37 19.90 -7.04
C TYR A 326 3.09 19.48 -8.47
N ILE A 327 2.31 18.42 -8.70
CA ILE A 327 1.97 17.93 -10.04
C ILE A 327 0.46 17.95 -10.28
N THR A 328 -0.31 17.20 -9.51
CA THR A 328 -1.73 16.96 -9.82
C THR A 328 -2.55 18.24 -9.76
N GLN A 329 -2.38 19.05 -8.71
CA GLN A 329 -3.13 20.31 -8.54
C GLN A 329 -2.78 21.35 -9.63
N PRO A 330 -1.51 21.63 -9.93
CA PRO A 330 -1.17 22.53 -11.02
C PRO A 330 -1.65 22.04 -12.40
N LEU A 331 -1.53 20.74 -12.70
CA LEU A 331 -2.07 20.14 -13.92
C LEU A 331 -3.58 20.34 -14.02
N ALA A 332 -4.31 20.11 -12.93
CA ALA A 332 -5.76 20.31 -12.90
C ALA A 332 -6.15 21.76 -13.20
N ALA A 333 -5.43 22.75 -12.64
CA ALA A 333 -5.65 24.16 -12.93
C ALA A 333 -5.39 24.49 -14.42
N MET A 334 -4.35 23.91 -15.02
CA MET A 334 -4.05 24.10 -16.44
C MET A 334 -5.10 23.46 -17.36
N VAL A 335 -5.57 22.27 -17.03
CA VAL A 335 -6.66 21.60 -17.78
C VAL A 335 -7.96 22.40 -17.70
N SER A 336 -8.33 22.86 -16.49
CA SER A 336 -9.54 23.68 -16.30
C SER A 336 -9.45 25.02 -17.00
N GLY A 337 -8.24 25.61 -17.10
CA GLY A 337 -7.98 26.87 -17.81
C GLY A 337 -7.78 26.70 -19.32
N GLY A 338 -7.99 25.51 -19.89
CA GLY A 338 -7.84 25.26 -21.34
C GLY A 338 -6.41 25.38 -21.86
N LYS A 339 -5.40 25.31 -20.97
CA LYS A 339 -3.98 25.48 -21.33
C LYS A 339 -3.30 24.18 -21.81
N ILE A 340 -4.00 23.06 -21.72
CA ILE A 340 -3.50 21.74 -22.17
C ILE A 340 -4.48 21.19 -23.20
N GLU A 341 -4.02 21.05 -24.43
CA GLU A 341 -4.80 20.47 -25.52
C GLU A 341 -4.78 18.92 -25.48
N PRO A 342 -5.81 18.25 -26.02
CA PRO A 342 -5.83 16.81 -26.17
C PRO A 342 -4.61 16.27 -26.91
N GLY A 343 -4.06 15.14 -26.45
CA GLY A 343 -2.88 14.51 -27.06
C GLY A 343 -1.55 15.18 -26.78
N THR A 344 -1.56 16.38 -26.18
CA THR A 344 -0.32 17.14 -25.86
C THR A 344 0.59 16.35 -24.93
N ARG A 345 1.90 16.55 -25.08
CA ARG A 345 2.88 16.11 -24.09
C ARG A 345 3.17 17.25 -23.12
N VAL A 346 2.94 17.00 -21.83
CA VAL A 346 3.25 17.95 -20.77
C VAL A 346 4.53 17.54 -20.07
N THR A 347 5.56 18.37 -20.18
CA THR A 347 6.86 18.13 -19.54
C THR A 347 6.93 18.86 -18.21
N ILE A 348 7.34 18.14 -17.17
CA ILE A 348 7.52 18.66 -15.81
C ILE A 348 9.01 18.66 -15.50
N ASP A 349 9.54 19.83 -15.18
CA ASP A 349 10.93 20.02 -14.80
C ASP A 349 11.06 20.87 -13.57
N VAL A 350 12.25 20.96 -13.00
CA VAL A 350 12.54 21.87 -11.87
C VAL A 350 12.65 23.29 -12.43
N ASP A 351 12.09 24.25 -11.73
CA ASP A 351 12.22 25.65 -12.10
C ASP A 351 13.62 26.20 -11.77
N VAL A 352 13.95 27.37 -12.31
CA VAL A 352 15.27 27.99 -12.19
C VAL A 352 15.68 28.22 -10.72
N ASP A 353 14.72 28.43 -9.84
CA ASP A 353 14.91 28.59 -8.40
C ASP A 353 15.31 27.28 -7.67
N GLY A 354 15.07 26.12 -8.29
CA GLY A 354 15.31 24.79 -7.70
C GLY A 354 14.31 24.41 -6.59
N GLU A 355 13.34 25.26 -6.28
CA GLU A 355 12.39 25.09 -5.17
C GLU A 355 10.96 24.79 -5.64
N SER A 356 10.71 24.89 -6.93
CA SER A 356 9.40 24.63 -7.55
C SER A 356 9.51 23.78 -8.81
N LEU A 357 8.37 23.26 -9.29
CA LEU A 357 8.27 22.53 -10.54
C LEU A 357 7.59 23.40 -11.60
N ARG A 358 8.21 23.47 -12.77
CA ARG A 358 7.70 24.11 -13.96
C ARG A 358 6.98 23.09 -14.85
N ILE A 359 5.77 23.38 -15.25
CA ILE A 359 4.93 22.52 -16.09
C ILE A 359 4.75 23.18 -17.44
N GLN A 360 5.17 22.53 -18.52
CA GLN A 360 5.15 23.06 -19.88
C GLN A 360 4.42 22.10 -20.82
N PRO A 361 3.27 22.49 -21.39
CA PRO A 361 2.67 21.81 -22.51
C PRO A 361 3.58 21.95 -23.76
N GLN A 362 3.87 20.85 -24.41
CA GLN A 362 4.57 20.84 -25.69
C GLN A 362 3.55 20.42 -26.73
N SER A 363 3.16 21.35 -27.61
CA SER A 363 2.35 21.01 -28.78
C SER A 363 3.12 19.98 -29.61
N LEU A 364 2.45 18.90 -29.99
CA LEU A 364 2.98 18.01 -31.03
C LEU A 364 3.00 18.84 -32.31
N MET A 365 4.17 19.26 -32.76
CA MET A 365 4.27 19.78 -34.12
C MET A 365 3.68 18.74 -35.07
N PRO A 366 2.78 19.12 -35.99
CA PRO A 366 2.35 18.22 -37.03
C PRO A 366 3.62 17.77 -37.77
N MET A 367 3.79 16.45 -37.94
CA MET A 367 4.78 15.93 -38.88
C MET A 367 4.51 16.65 -40.19
N GLN A 368 5.45 17.53 -40.63
CA GLN A 368 5.46 18.02 -41.99
C GLN A 368 5.61 16.77 -42.87
N ASP A 369 4.57 16.50 -43.63
CA ASP A 369 4.61 15.53 -44.70
C ASP A 369 5.84 15.87 -45.57
N ALA A 370 6.83 14.97 -45.51
CA ALA A 370 7.92 15.00 -46.45
C ALA A 370 7.34 14.61 -47.81
N ALA A 371 7.13 15.64 -48.64
CA ALA A 371 6.82 15.51 -50.05
C ALA A 371 7.99 14.95 -50.82
#